data_253fdd00d4e8e897f9867104dbf54bd3
#
_entry.id   253fdd00d4e8e897f9867104dbf54bd3
#
_cell.length_a   1.000
_cell.length_b   1.000
_cell.length_c   1.000
_cell.angle_alpha   90.00
_cell.angle_beta   90.00
_cell.angle_gamma   90.00
#
_symmetry.space_group_name_H-M   'P 1'
#
loop_
_entity.id
_entity.type
_entity.pdbx_description
1 polymer ?
#
loop_
_entity_poly.entity_id
_entity_poly.type
_entity_poly.pdbx_seq_one_letter_code
_entity_poly.pdbx_strand_id
1 'polypeptide(L)'
;MVFYFYILYSQSSDLYYVGYTKDFLERLHQHNHIGYNTFTSKHRPWILKAAFECGESESDAVRIERFIKKQKSRKLIERLIEGQILSGVLAQLVRVPHVRD
;
A
#
# COMPACT_ATOMS: atom_id res chain seq x y z
N MET A 1 10.37 -15.73 0.08
CA MET A 1 9.92 -14.61 -0.77
C MET A 1 9.29 -13.55 0.10
N VAL A 2 9.65 -12.30 -0.11
CA VAL A 2 9.18 -11.19 0.72
C VAL A 2 7.84 -10.68 0.21
N PHE A 3 6.94 -10.39 1.14
CA PHE A 3 5.68 -9.71 0.83
C PHE A 3 5.84 -8.23 1.16
N TYR A 4 5.11 -7.40 0.41
CA TYR A 4 5.15 -5.95 0.55
C TYR A 4 3.75 -5.41 0.81
N PHE A 5 3.65 -4.46 1.73
CA PHE A 5 2.47 -3.62 1.89
C PHE A 5 2.72 -2.35 1.09
N TYR A 6 1.75 -1.92 0.29
CA TYR A 6 1.94 -0.75 -0.56
C TYR A 6 0.77 0.22 -0.42
N ILE A 7 1.06 1.48 -0.70
CA ILE A 7 0.08 2.57 -0.63
C ILE A 7 0.08 3.28 -1.98
N LEU A 8 -1.10 3.34 -2.60
CA LEU A 8 -1.32 4.06 -3.84
C LEU A 8 -2.19 5.29 -3.57
N TYR A 9 -2.03 6.31 -4.39
CA TYR A 9 -2.84 7.52 -4.32
C TYR A 9 -3.43 7.83 -5.68
N SER A 10 -4.74 8.15 -5.70
CA SER A 10 -5.44 8.63 -6.88
C SER A 10 -5.62 10.14 -6.75
N GLN A 11 -4.89 10.91 -7.55
CA GLN A 11 -4.99 12.35 -7.52
C GLN A 11 -6.34 12.83 -8.04
N SER A 12 -6.88 12.16 -9.06
CA SER A 12 -8.16 12.55 -9.66
C SER A 12 -9.33 12.39 -8.69
N SER A 13 -9.26 11.42 -7.79
CA SER A 13 -10.34 11.12 -6.85
C SER A 13 -9.99 11.44 -5.41
N ASP A 14 -8.73 11.82 -5.15
CA ASP A 14 -8.24 12.10 -3.79
C ASP A 14 -8.48 10.92 -2.85
N LEU A 15 -8.08 9.74 -3.28
CA LEU A 15 -8.26 8.49 -2.54
C LEU A 15 -6.94 7.74 -2.39
N TYR A 16 -6.80 7.05 -1.28
CA TYR A 16 -5.71 6.11 -1.08
C TYR A 16 -6.23 4.68 -1.24
N TYR A 17 -5.37 3.82 -1.77
CA TYR A 17 -5.62 2.39 -1.86
C TYR A 17 -4.43 1.66 -1.24
N VAL A 18 -4.71 0.69 -0.39
CA VAL A 18 -3.67 -0.10 0.27
C VAL A 18 -3.86 -1.58 -0.05
N GLY A 19 -2.77 -2.30 -0.14
CA GLY A 19 -2.82 -3.73 -0.39
C GLY A 19 -1.49 -4.39 -0.07
N TYR A 20 -1.41 -5.68 -0.29
CA TYR A 20 -0.15 -6.40 -0.17
C TYR A 20 0.11 -7.22 -1.43
N THR A 21 1.37 -7.50 -1.71
CA THR A 21 1.76 -8.23 -2.91
C THR A 21 3.20 -8.71 -2.76
N LYS A 22 3.60 -9.61 -3.64
CA LYS A 22 5.00 -10.01 -3.78
C LYS A 22 5.76 -9.07 -4.71
N ASP A 23 5.06 -8.33 -5.58
CA ASP A 23 5.66 -7.44 -6.57
C ASP A 23 4.80 -6.18 -6.70
N PHE A 24 5.20 -5.12 -5.99
CA PHE A 24 4.39 -3.90 -5.95
C PHE A 24 4.45 -3.09 -7.25
N LEU A 25 5.52 -3.20 -8.03
CA LEU A 25 5.59 -2.51 -9.32
C LEU A 25 4.66 -3.15 -10.34
N GLU A 26 4.62 -4.49 -10.38
CA GLU A 26 3.68 -5.20 -11.24
C GLU A 26 2.24 -4.90 -10.81
N ARG A 27 1.99 -4.85 -9.52
CA ARG A 27 0.65 -4.55 -9.00
C ARG A 27 0.21 -3.14 -9.35
N LEU A 28 1.14 -2.18 -9.28
CA LEU A 28 0.86 -0.81 -9.72
C LEU A 28 0.46 -0.78 -11.19
N HIS A 29 1.20 -1.52 -12.02
CA HIS A 29 0.89 -1.64 -13.45
C HIS A 29 -0.52 -2.20 -13.66
N GLN A 30 -0.86 -3.27 -12.92
CA GLN A 30 -2.18 -3.89 -13.01
C GLN A 30 -3.29 -2.89 -12.64
N HIS A 31 -3.11 -2.14 -11.55
CA HIS A 31 -4.10 -1.17 -11.12
C HIS A 31 -4.32 -0.06 -12.16
N ASN A 32 -3.28 0.30 -12.90
CA ASN A 32 -3.36 1.38 -13.87
C ASN A 32 -3.76 0.95 -15.27
N HIS A 33 -3.54 -0.31 -15.65
CA HIS A 33 -3.67 -0.70 -17.06
C HIS A 33 -4.52 -1.94 -17.31
N ILE A 34 -4.82 -2.75 -16.30
CA ILE A 34 -5.50 -4.02 -16.49
C ILE A 34 -6.87 -3.99 -15.84
N GLY A 35 -7.85 -4.61 -16.51
CA GLY A 35 -9.21 -4.68 -16.02
C GLY A 35 -10.00 -3.39 -16.19
N TYR A 36 -11.29 -3.50 -16.00
CA TYR A 36 -12.21 -2.37 -16.01
C TYR A 36 -13.42 -2.73 -15.16
N ASN A 37 -14.20 -1.72 -14.76
CA ASN A 37 -15.33 -1.88 -13.82
C ASN A 37 -14.91 -2.41 -12.46
N THR A 38 -13.63 -2.20 -12.08
CA THR A 38 -13.14 -2.50 -10.74
C THR A 38 -12.96 -1.20 -9.99
N PHE A 39 -12.81 -1.29 -8.66
CA PHE A 39 -12.58 -0.08 -7.88
C PHE A 39 -11.37 0.69 -8.40
N THR A 40 -10.22 0.00 -8.57
CA THR A 40 -9.00 0.70 -8.98
C THR A 40 -9.08 1.23 -10.40
N SER A 41 -9.80 0.55 -11.31
CA SER A 41 -9.93 1.04 -12.69
C SER A 41 -10.72 2.35 -12.78
N LYS A 42 -11.58 2.62 -11.81
CA LYS A 42 -12.43 3.81 -11.80
C LYS A 42 -11.72 5.06 -11.29
N HIS A 43 -10.55 4.90 -10.67
CA HIS A 43 -9.85 6.01 -10.01
C HIS A 43 -8.43 6.18 -10.52
N ARG A 44 -8.17 5.74 -11.76
CA ARG A 44 -6.85 5.88 -12.40
C ARG A 44 -6.57 7.32 -12.75
N PRO A 45 -5.29 7.72 -12.85
CA PRO A 45 -4.11 6.88 -12.60
C PRO A 45 -3.76 6.82 -11.12
N TRP A 46 -3.10 5.73 -10.71
CA TRP A 46 -2.60 5.55 -9.36
C TRP A 46 -1.11 5.84 -9.31
N ILE A 47 -0.68 6.50 -8.25
CA ILE A 47 0.73 6.81 -7.98
C ILE A 47 1.16 5.99 -6.76
N LEU A 48 2.32 5.33 -6.86
CA LEU A 48 2.88 4.61 -5.72
C LEU A 48 3.50 5.60 -4.74
N LYS A 49 2.93 5.71 -3.55
CA LYS A 49 3.41 6.66 -2.54
C LYS A 49 4.39 6.04 -1.56
N ALA A 50 4.24 4.75 -1.26
CA ALA A 50 5.14 4.05 -0.35
C ALA A 50 4.96 2.55 -0.48
N ALA A 51 6.04 1.81 -0.18
CA ALA A 51 6.02 0.36 -0.08
C ALA A 51 6.86 -0.05 1.13
N PHE A 52 6.45 -1.12 1.79
CA PHE A 52 7.10 -1.60 3.00
C PHE A 52 7.24 -3.11 2.93
N GLU A 53 8.39 -3.63 3.34
CA GLU A 53 8.55 -5.08 3.49
C GLU A 53 7.78 -5.55 4.72
N CYS A 54 7.02 -6.63 4.55
CA CYS A 54 6.23 -7.23 5.64
C CYS A 54 6.84 -8.52 6.16
N GLY A 55 7.97 -8.97 5.57
CA GLY A 55 8.55 -10.27 5.86
C GLY A 55 8.13 -11.32 4.86
N GLU A 56 8.42 -12.58 5.18
CA GLU A 56 8.22 -13.69 4.22
C GLU A 56 6.92 -14.43 4.42
N SER A 57 6.10 -14.04 5.37
CA SER A 57 4.83 -14.70 5.69
C SER A 57 3.66 -13.93 5.11
N GLU A 58 2.88 -14.59 4.27
CA GLU A 58 1.67 -14.00 3.72
C GLU A 58 0.67 -13.66 4.83
N SER A 59 0.61 -14.49 5.87
CA SER A 59 -0.32 -14.23 6.97
C SER A 59 0.01 -12.92 7.69
N ASP A 60 1.30 -12.58 7.78
CA ASP A 60 1.71 -11.29 8.35
C ASP A 60 1.28 -10.13 7.45
N ALA A 61 1.43 -10.28 6.14
CA ALA A 61 1.01 -9.25 5.19
C ALA A 61 -0.51 -9.03 5.27
N VAL A 62 -1.27 -10.12 5.32
CA VAL A 62 -2.73 -10.04 5.46
C VAL A 62 -3.12 -9.34 6.76
N ARG A 63 -2.44 -9.68 7.86
CA ARG A 63 -2.72 -9.09 9.17
C ARG A 63 -2.47 -7.57 9.15
N ILE A 64 -1.37 -7.15 8.55
CA ILE A 64 -1.01 -5.74 8.45
C ILE A 64 -2.03 -4.98 7.60
N GLU A 65 -2.36 -5.52 6.42
CA GLU A 65 -3.34 -4.90 5.54
C GLU A 65 -4.69 -4.74 6.24
N ARG A 66 -5.15 -5.80 6.90
CA ARG A 66 -6.43 -5.77 7.61
C ARG A 66 -6.42 -4.76 8.75
N PHE A 67 -5.31 -4.71 9.48
CA PHE A 67 -5.17 -3.76 10.59
C PHE A 67 -5.32 -2.33 10.09
N ILE A 68 -4.60 -2.00 9.00
CA ILE A 68 -4.62 -0.64 8.46
C ILE A 68 -5.99 -0.28 7.90
N LYS A 69 -6.62 -1.19 7.16
CA LYS A 69 -7.96 -0.97 6.61
C LYS A 69 -9.01 -0.79 7.72
N LYS A 70 -8.88 -1.55 8.80
CA LYS A 70 -9.81 -1.49 9.91
C LYS A 70 -9.78 -0.16 10.64
N GLN A 71 -8.62 0.51 10.66
CA GLN A 71 -8.50 1.81 11.31
C GLN A 71 -9.32 2.90 10.60
N LYS A 72 -9.59 2.74 9.30
CA LYS A 72 -10.33 3.72 8.50
C LYS A 72 -9.79 5.13 8.69
N SER A 73 -8.46 5.24 8.77
CA SER A 73 -7.79 6.50 9.10
C SER A 73 -6.89 6.94 7.95
N ARG A 74 -7.33 7.94 7.23
CA ARG A 74 -6.52 8.58 6.21
C ARG A 74 -5.24 9.16 6.81
N LYS A 75 -5.34 9.70 8.03
CA LYS A 75 -4.20 10.27 8.73
C LYS A 75 -3.12 9.23 9.03
N LEU A 76 -3.51 8.01 9.38
CA LEU A 76 -2.56 6.92 9.59
C LEU A 76 -1.80 6.64 8.29
N ILE A 77 -2.51 6.55 7.16
CA ILE A 77 -1.89 6.31 5.86
C ILE A 77 -0.89 7.42 5.53
N GLU A 78 -1.26 8.68 5.76
CA GLU A 78 -0.37 9.80 5.49
C GLU A 78 0.86 9.78 6.38
N ARG A 79 0.72 9.37 7.64
CA ARG A 79 1.86 9.21 8.55
C ARG A 79 2.82 8.12 8.06
N LEU A 80 2.26 7.02 7.54
CA LEU A 80 3.09 5.95 6.98
C LEU A 80 3.87 6.46 5.77
N ILE A 81 3.24 7.23 4.91
CA ILE A 81 3.91 7.81 3.74
C ILE A 81 5.04 8.75 4.18
N GLU A 82 4.83 9.50 5.24
CA GLU A 82 5.83 10.42 5.77
C GLU A 82 6.99 9.74 6.48
N GLY A 83 6.88 8.44 6.73
CA GLY A 83 7.97 7.68 7.33
C GLY A 83 8.08 7.81 8.84
N GLN A 84 6.98 8.05 9.53
CA GLN A 84 6.99 8.15 10.99
C GLN A 84 7.29 6.80 11.62
N ILE A 85 7.81 6.85 12.86
CA ILE A 85 8.15 5.66 13.62
C ILE A 85 6.87 4.85 13.88
N LEU A 86 6.97 3.54 13.62
CA LEU A 86 5.84 2.63 13.73
C LEU A 86 5.95 1.80 15.01
N SER A 87 4.80 1.41 15.53
CA SER A 87 4.74 0.59 16.75
C SER A 87 3.63 -0.44 16.64
N GLY A 88 3.61 -1.40 17.56
CA GLY A 88 2.59 -2.45 17.59
C GLY A 88 2.64 -3.34 16.35
N VAL A 89 1.49 -3.60 15.75
CA VAL A 89 1.38 -4.45 14.57
C VAL A 89 2.25 -3.94 13.42
N LEU A 90 2.45 -2.63 13.33
CA LEU A 90 3.19 -2.02 12.23
C LEU A 90 4.69 -1.96 12.45
N ALA A 91 5.18 -2.38 13.62
CA ALA A 91 6.60 -2.26 13.96
C ALA A 91 7.50 -3.10 13.07
N GLN A 92 6.98 -4.17 12.46
CA GLN A 92 7.78 -5.03 11.59
C GLN A 92 7.93 -4.50 10.16
N LEU A 93 7.22 -3.42 9.81
CA LEU A 93 7.31 -2.86 8.46
C LEU A 93 8.65 -2.17 8.25
N VAL A 94 9.30 -2.48 7.12
CA VAL A 94 10.55 -1.85 6.73
C VAL A 94 10.32 -1.12 5.41
N ARG A 95 10.48 0.19 5.41
CA ARG A 95 10.20 0.99 4.23
C ARG A 95 11.20 0.69 3.11
N VAL A 96 10.67 0.52 1.91
CA VAL A 96 11.49 0.39 0.70
C VAL A 96 11.89 1.80 0.27
N PRO A 97 13.21 2.10 0.16
CA PRO A 97 13.64 3.46 -0.18
C PRO A 97 13.38 3.78 -1.66
N HIS A 98 13.22 5.07 -1.95
CA HIS A 98 13.18 5.62 -3.31
C HIS A 98 12.02 5.13 -4.18
N VAL A 99 10.90 4.73 -3.60
CA VAL A 99 9.71 4.32 -4.36
C VAL A 99 8.58 5.33 -4.27
N ARG A 100 8.82 6.44 -3.62
CA ARG A 100 7.83 7.50 -3.45
C ARG A 100 8.08 8.63 -4.44
N ASP A 101 7.03 9.17 -4.99
CA ASP A 101 7.09 10.36 -5.85
C ASP A 101 7.27 11.64 -5.06
#